data_177e3eb7868eb60243e4b40be3c70e98
#
_entry.id   177e3eb7868eb60243e4b40be3c70e98
#
_cell.length_a   1.000
_cell.length_b   1.000
_cell.length_c   1.000
_cell.angle_alpha   90.00
_cell.angle_beta   90.00
_cell.angle_gamma   90.00
#
_symmetry.space_group_name_H-M   'P 1'
#
loop_
_entity.id
_entity.type
_entity.pdbx_description
1 polymer ?
#
loop_
_entity_poly.entity_id
_entity_poly.type
_entity_poly.pdbx_seq_one_letter_code
_entity_poly.pdbx_strand_id
1 'polypeptide(L)'
;MKKLFLVLLILSSVVVKLTYNFFPIKYYNDVVEVSKEQRIDPIIILAMIRVESNFREKIVSPKGAVGLMQVMPKTAEWILEKNGLVPKNYDLYNARDNIIIGTLYYKYLSKKFDGNLEKIMAAYNGGSVRVRNNTWRNVTETSNYVKRIDWAMKAYEYKLPIYLKIKEFL
;
A
#
# COMPACT_ATOMS: atom_id res chain seq x y z
N MET A 1 22.78 10.53 36.78
CA MET A 1 21.39 10.65 36.31
C MET A 1 21.26 11.51 35.04
N LYS A 2 21.72 12.76 34.98
CA LYS A 2 21.60 13.64 33.78
C LYS A 2 22.22 13.07 32.50
N LYS A 3 23.40 12.42 32.59
CA LYS A 3 24.06 11.80 31.41
C LYS A 3 23.26 10.61 30.86
N LEU A 4 22.69 9.75 31.74
CA LEU A 4 21.87 8.63 31.33
C LEU A 4 20.57 9.09 30.67
N PHE A 5 19.93 10.13 31.21
CA PHE A 5 18.73 10.73 30.63
C PHE A 5 19.00 11.31 29.23
N LEU A 6 20.12 12.00 29.05
CA LEU A 6 20.53 12.53 27.74
C LEU A 6 20.77 11.39 26.72
N VAL A 7 21.43 10.31 27.10
CA VAL A 7 21.65 9.13 26.25
C VAL A 7 20.30 8.50 25.84
N LEU A 8 19.36 8.37 26.77
CA LEU A 8 18.03 7.82 26.46
C LEU A 8 17.24 8.73 25.50
N LEU A 9 17.35 10.05 25.66
CA LEU A 9 16.75 11.03 24.71
C LEU A 9 17.34 10.91 23.30
N ILE A 10 18.67 10.79 23.21
CA ILE A 10 19.34 10.61 21.90
C ILE A 10 18.92 9.28 21.28
N LEU A 11 18.94 8.20 22.02
CA LEU A 11 18.51 6.87 21.53
C LEU A 11 17.04 6.90 21.07
N SER A 12 16.15 7.52 21.84
CA SER A 12 14.74 7.65 21.45
C SER A 12 14.57 8.47 20.17
N SER A 13 15.31 9.57 20.02
CA SER A 13 15.26 10.39 18.80
C SER A 13 15.78 9.65 17.57
N VAL A 14 16.83 8.84 17.72
CA VAL A 14 17.36 7.97 16.65
C VAL A 14 16.34 6.90 16.26
N VAL A 15 15.72 6.24 17.24
CA VAL A 15 14.68 5.24 16.98
C VAL A 15 13.48 5.87 16.26
N VAL A 16 13.01 7.03 16.71
CA VAL A 16 11.92 7.77 16.05
C VAL A 16 12.30 8.12 14.61
N LYS A 17 13.52 8.62 14.37
CA LYS A 17 14.00 8.97 13.02
C LYS A 17 14.12 7.74 12.12
N LEU A 18 14.61 6.62 12.63
CA LEU A 18 14.71 5.35 11.90
C LEU A 18 13.32 4.81 11.53
N THR A 19 12.38 4.78 12.48
CA THR A 19 11.01 4.34 12.22
C THR A 19 10.28 5.28 11.25
N TYR A 20 10.53 6.59 11.32
CA TYR A 20 9.98 7.57 10.38
C TYR A 20 10.45 7.31 8.96
N ASN A 21 11.74 7.07 8.74
CA ASN A 21 12.31 6.79 7.43
C ASN A 21 11.92 5.42 6.88
N PHE A 22 11.71 4.44 7.76
CA PHE A 22 11.40 3.06 7.35
C PHE A 22 9.94 2.89 6.90
N PHE A 23 8.99 3.65 7.50
CA PHE A 23 7.57 3.69 7.13
C PHE A 23 7.15 5.13 6.80
N PRO A 24 7.52 5.67 5.65
CA PRO A 24 7.11 7.01 5.27
C PRO A 24 5.58 7.10 5.14
N ILE A 25 5.01 8.27 5.48
CA ILE A 25 3.62 8.62 5.21
C ILE A 25 3.65 9.76 4.18
N LYS A 26 3.84 9.39 2.92
CA LYS A 26 3.74 10.31 1.78
C LYS A 26 2.38 10.16 1.10
N TYR A 27 1.99 11.13 0.30
CA TYR A 27 0.70 11.14 -0.44
C TYR A 27 -0.51 10.95 0.48
N TYR A 28 -0.38 11.40 1.75
CA TYR A 28 -1.40 11.14 2.78
C TYR A 28 -2.77 11.69 2.40
N ASN A 29 -2.83 12.89 1.81
CA ASN A 29 -4.09 13.50 1.42
C ASN A 29 -4.78 12.66 0.32
N ASP A 30 -4.06 12.26 -0.73
CA ASP A 30 -4.58 11.39 -1.80
C ASP A 30 -5.04 10.04 -1.23
N VAL A 31 -4.26 9.44 -0.33
CA VAL A 31 -4.62 8.18 0.33
C VAL A 31 -5.92 8.32 1.12
N VAL A 32 -6.07 9.38 1.91
CA VAL A 32 -7.28 9.60 2.72
C VAL A 32 -8.51 9.90 1.86
N GLU A 33 -8.37 10.72 0.82
CA GLU A 33 -9.48 11.02 -0.08
C GLU A 33 -9.95 9.76 -0.81
N VAL A 34 -9.03 9.02 -1.44
CA VAL A 34 -9.35 7.77 -2.14
C VAL A 34 -9.88 6.70 -1.17
N SER A 35 -9.34 6.62 0.06
CA SER A 35 -9.82 5.75 1.14
C SER A 35 -11.30 5.98 1.41
N LYS A 36 -11.71 7.26 1.56
CA LYS A 36 -13.11 7.65 1.78
C LYS A 36 -13.99 7.34 0.56
N GLU A 37 -13.55 7.72 -0.64
CA GLU A 37 -14.27 7.48 -1.89
C GLU A 37 -14.51 5.98 -2.14
N GLN A 38 -13.48 5.16 -1.92
CA GLN A 38 -13.51 3.72 -2.19
C GLN A 38 -14.02 2.90 -1.00
N ARG A 39 -14.12 3.49 0.21
CA ARG A 39 -14.44 2.81 1.48
C ARG A 39 -13.44 1.70 1.80
N ILE A 40 -12.16 2.02 1.74
CA ILE A 40 -11.04 1.13 2.05
C ILE A 40 -10.25 1.76 3.21
N ASP A 41 -9.82 0.94 4.17
CA ASP A 41 -8.97 1.42 5.26
C ASP A 41 -7.67 2.06 4.70
N PRO A 42 -7.34 3.31 5.06
CA PRO A 42 -6.11 3.98 4.62
C PRO A 42 -4.84 3.22 5.01
N ILE A 43 -4.87 2.43 6.07
CA ILE A 43 -3.74 1.57 6.49
C ILE A 43 -3.44 0.52 5.43
N ILE A 44 -4.46 -0.09 4.83
CA ILE A 44 -4.30 -1.04 3.73
C ILE A 44 -3.61 -0.38 2.54
N ILE A 45 -4.08 0.81 2.14
CA ILE A 45 -3.51 1.55 1.01
C ILE A 45 -2.04 1.91 1.26
N LEU A 46 -1.73 2.46 2.45
CA LEU A 46 -0.36 2.80 2.85
C LEU A 46 0.55 1.57 2.87
N ALA A 47 0.07 0.44 3.40
CA ALA A 47 0.82 -0.81 3.44
C ALA A 47 1.12 -1.34 2.04
N MET A 48 0.14 -1.30 1.13
CA MET A 48 0.33 -1.68 -0.27
C MET A 48 1.36 -0.80 -0.95
N ILE A 49 1.23 0.54 -0.88
CA ILE A 49 2.19 1.48 -1.47
C ILE A 49 3.60 1.25 -0.91
N ARG A 50 3.72 1.00 0.40
CA ARG A 50 5.00 0.70 1.05
C ARG A 50 5.66 -0.55 0.48
N VAL A 51 4.90 -1.61 0.29
CA VAL A 51 5.42 -2.91 -0.16
C VAL A 51 5.68 -2.91 -1.66
N GLU A 52 4.84 -2.27 -2.46
CA GLU A 52 4.91 -2.24 -3.92
C GLU A 52 6.04 -1.35 -4.43
N SER A 53 6.10 -0.10 -3.98
CA SER A 53 7.00 0.90 -4.54
C SER A 53 7.93 1.58 -3.53
N ASN A 54 7.69 1.39 -2.22
CA ASN A 54 8.28 2.22 -1.18
C ASN A 54 8.03 3.73 -1.42
N PHE A 55 6.81 4.08 -1.82
CA PHE A 55 6.40 5.45 -2.15
C PHE A 55 7.18 6.08 -3.32
N ARG A 56 7.69 5.28 -4.26
CA ARG A 56 8.33 5.78 -5.49
C ARG A 56 7.30 5.86 -6.59
N GLU A 57 6.82 7.06 -6.85
CA GLU A 57 5.70 7.36 -7.75
C GLU A 57 5.92 6.89 -9.20
N LYS A 58 7.12 7.10 -9.72
CA LYS A 58 7.42 6.87 -11.15
C LYS A 58 8.20 5.59 -11.42
N ILE A 59 8.17 4.63 -10.48
CA ILE A 59 8.89 3.38 -10.67
C ILE A 59 8.15 2.45 -11.63
N VAL A 60 8.92 1.79 -12.50
CA VAL A 60 8.44 0.70 -13.36
C VAL A 60 9.21 -0.56 -13.00
N SER A 61 8.50 -1.65 -12.76
CA SER A 61 9.13 -2.94 -12.48
C SER A 61 9.65 -3.62 -13.76
N PRO A 62 10.56 -4.60 -13.65
CA PRO A 62 10.99 -5.40 -14.82
C PRO A 62 9.83 -6.11 -15.56
N LYS A 63 8.72 -6.35 -14.87
CA LYS A 63 7.50 -6.94 -15.44
C LYS A 63 6.55 -5.89 -16.06
N GLY A 64 6.88 -4.58 -15.96
CA GLY A 64 6.09 -3.49 -16.50
C GLY A 64 4.98 -2.98 -15.58
N ALA A 65 4.98 -3.34 -14.29
CA ALA A 65 4.09 -2.74 -13.31
C ALA A 65 4.52 -1.30 -12.97
N VAL A 66 3.58 -0.37 -12.82
CA VAL A 66 3.85 1.08 -12.78
C VAL A 66 3.34 1.69 -11.48
N GLY A 67 4.12 2.62 -10.93
CA GLY A 67 3.70 3.60 -9.94
C GLY A 67 3.62 3.10 -8.50
N LEU A 68 2.93 3.88 -7.67
CA LEU A 68 2.85 3.67 -6.22
C LEU A 68 2.34 2.29 -5.81
N MET A 69 1.30 1.80 -6.49
CA MET A 69 0.65 0.52 -6.22
C MET A 69 1.02 -0.56 -7.25
N GLN A 70 2.04 -0.32 -8.09
CA GLN A 70 2.58 -1.26 -9.07
C GLN A 70 1.49 -1.95 -9.91
N VAL A 71 0.66 -1.14 -10.56
CA VAL A 71 -0.43 -1.67 -11.37
C VAL A 71 0.08 -1.98 -12.79
N MET A 72 -0.25 -3.17 -13.30
CA MET A 72 0.02 -3.51 -14.70
C MET A 72 -0.88 -2.70 -15.63
N PRO A 73 -0.37 -2.12 -16.75
CA PRO A 73 -1.17 -1.30 -17.67
C PRO A 73 -2.45 -1.99 -18.16
N LYS A 74 -2.38 -3.26 -18.53
CA LYS A 74 -3.56 -4.05 -18.94
C LYS A 74 -4.58 -4.22 -17.81
N THR A 75 -4.11 -4.33 -16.55
CA THR A 75 -5.00 -4.40 -15.39
C THR A 75 -5.66 -3.05 -15.14
N ALA A 76 -4.92 -1.94 -15.33
CA ALA A 76 -5.45 -0.60 -15.19
C ALA A 76 -6.57 -0.32 -16.21
N GLU A 77 -6.31 -0.57 -17.48
CA GLU A 77 -7.29 -0.44 -18.54
C GLU A 77 -8.56 -1.24 -18.22
N TRP A 78 -8.41 -2.52 -17.99
CA TRP A 78 -9.52 -3.42 -17.68
C TRP A 78 -10.33 -3.00 -16.44
N ILE A 79 -9.67 -2.59 -15.33
CA ILE A 79 -10.39 -2.24 -14.11
C ILE A 79 -11.10 -0.90 -14.21
N LEU A 80 -10.54 0.05 -14.96
CA LEU A 80 -11.17 1.34 -15.24
C LEU A 80 -12.45 1.12 -16.06
N GLU A 81 -12.36 0.42 -17.19
CA GLU A 81 -13.52 0.10 -18.05
C GLU A 81 -14.60 -0.65 -17.27
N LYS A 82 -14.21 -1.63 -16.46
CA LYS A 82 -15.13 -2.39 -15.60
C LYS A 82 -15.92 -1.51 -14.62
N ASN A 83 -15.37 -0.37 -14.24
CA ASN A 83 -16.01 0.62 -13.35
C ASN A 83 -16.66 1.79 -14.13
N GLY A 84 -16.80 1.70 -15.45
CA GLY A 84 -17.39 2.73 -16.30
C GLY A 84 -16.52 3.98 -16.45
N LEU A 85 -15.22 3.87 -16.19
CA LEU A 85 -14.25 4.95 -16.29
C LEU A 85 -13.50 4.86 -17.64
N VAL A 86 -13.10 6.01 -18.17
CA VAL A 86 -12.40 6.10 -19.46
C VAL A 86 -10.90 6.05 -19.23
N PRO A 87 -10.17 4.99 -19.65
CA PRO A 87 -8.75 4.79 -19.32
C PRO A 87 -7.83 5.96 -19.69
N LYS A 88 -8.07 6.60 -20.85
CA LYS A 88 -7.27 7.74 -21.34
C LYS A 88 -7.28 8.97 -20.40
N ASN A 89 -8.22 9.05 -19.46
CA ASN A 89 -8.32 10.15 -18.51
C ASN A 89 -7.45 9.92 -17.25
N TYR A 90 -6.72 8.79 -17.18
CA TYR A 90 -5.91 8.39 -16.04
C TYR A 90 -4.46 8.15 -16.45
N ASP A 91 -3.54 8.57 -15.58
CA ASP A 91 -2.10 8.39 -15.77
C ASP A 91 -1.53 7.52 -14.63
N LEU A 92 -1.00 6.35 -15.00
CA LEU A 92 -0.34 5.45 -14.03
C LEU A 92 0.89 6.05 -13.36
N TYR A 93 1.49 7.10 -13.92
CA TYR A 93 2.61 7.84 -13.33
C TYR A 93 2.16 9.00 -12.43
N ASN A 94 0.86 9.31 -12.38
CA ASN A 94 0.29 10.24 -11.43
C ASN A 94 -0.06 9.51 -10.12
N ALA A 95 0.34 10.08 -8.98
CA ALA A 95 0.16 9.45 -7.68
C ALA A 95 -1.30 9.13 -7.36
N ARG A 96 -2.20 10.13 -7.51
CA ARG A 96 -3.62 9.99 -7.20
C ARG A 96 -4.30 8.96 -8.13
N ASP A 97 -4.06 9.05 -9.43
CA ASP A 97 -4.64 8.12 -10.41
C ASP A 97 -4.19 6.68 -10.14
N ASN A 98 -2.92 6.50 -9.84
CA ASN A 98 -2.36 5.18 -9.51
C ASN A 98 -2.99 4.59 -8.25
N ILE A 99 -3.23 5.41 -7.21
CA ILE A 99 -3.93 4.99 -5.99
C ILE A 99 -5.39 4.62 -6.30
N ILE A 100 -6.10 5.43 -7.11
CA ILE A 100 -7.48 5.13 -7.54
C ILE A 100 -7.52 3.77 -8.25
N ILE A 101 -6.67 3.57 -9.25
CA ILE A 101 -6.66 2.34 -10.05
C ILE A 101 -6.31 1.12 -9.19
N GLY A 102 -5.25 1.22 -8.38
CA GLY A 102 -4.82 0.14 -7.50
C GLY A 102 -5.89 -0.25 -6.47
N THR A 103 -6.61 0.73 -5.92
CA THR A 103 -7.70 0.50 -4.96
C THR A 103 -8.95 -0.06 -5.63
N LEU A 104 -9.27 0.32 -6.86
CA LEU A 104 -10.34 -0.31 -7.64
C LEU A 104 -10.04 -1.81 -7.88
N TYR A 105 -8.78 -2.13 -8.21
CA TYR A 105 -8.38 -3.53 -8.38
C TYR A 105 -8.42 -4.29 -7.06
N TYR A 106 -7.93 -3.70 -5.95
CA TYR A 106 -8.08 -4.27 -4.61
C TYR A 106 -9.55 -4.57 -4.29
N LYS A 107 -10.45 -3.62 -4.52
CA LYS A 107 -11.88 -3.76 -4.26
C LYS A 107 -12.54 -4.88 -5.08
N TYR A 108 -12.15 -5.00 -6.35
CA TYR A 108 -12.55 -6.13 -7.17
C TYR A 108 -12.12 -7.47 -6.56
N LEU A 109 -10.86 -7.57 -6.10
CA LEU A 109 -10.35 -8.78 -5.45
C LEU A 109 -11.01 -9.03 -4.10
N SER A 110 -11.30 -7.97 -3.33
CA SER A 110 -12.02 -8.06 -2.05
C SER A 110 -13.40 -8.69 -2.23
N LYS A 111 -14.15 -8.23 -3.24
CA LYS A 111 -15.43 -8.84 -3.58
C LYS A 111 -15.28 -10.29 -4.05
N LYS A 112 -14.22 -10.61 -4.80
CA LYS A 112 -13.98 -11.95 -5.35
C LYS A 112 -13.58 -12.99 -4.31
N PHE A 113 -12.96 -12.57 -3.21
CA PHE A 113 -12.45 -13.42 -2.14
C PHE A 113 -13.10 -13.14 -0.78
N ASP A 114 -14.34 -12.62 -0.79
CA ASP A 114 -15.21 -12.44 0.38
C ASP A 114 -14.51 -11.68 1.54
N GLY A 115 -13.72 -10.65 1.20
CA GLY A 115 -12.98 -9.84 2.17
C GLY A 115 -11.78 -10.54 2.82
N ASN A 116 -11.42 -11.76 2.43
CA ASN A 116 -10.27 -12.46 2.99
C ASN A 116 -8.96 -11.78 2.56
N LEU A 117 -8.38 -10.98 3.47
CA LEU A 117 -7.23 -10.13 3.19
C LEU A 117 -6.02 -10.91 2.67
N GLU A 118 -5.72 -12.07 3.25
CA GLU A 118 -4.60 -12.92 2.82
C GLU A 118 -4.74 -13.33 1.35
N LYS A 119 -5.95 -13.80 0.96
CA LYS A 119 -6.26 -14.18 -0.43
C LYS A 119 -6.26 -12.98 -1.37
N ILE A 120 -6.76 -11.83 -0.92
CA ILE A 120 -6.76 -10.59 -1.71
C ILE A 120 -5.33 -10.18 -2.05
N MET A 121 -4.46 -10.11 -1.05
CA MET A 121 -3.05 -9.73 -1.23
C MET A 121 -2.29 -10.74 -2.09
N ALA A 122 -2.52 -12.03 -1.86
CA ALA A 122 -1.94 -13.08 -2.70
C ALA A 122 -2.39 -12.96 -4.17
N ALA A 123 -3.67 -12.62 -4.40
CA ALA A 123 -4.22 -12.45 -5.74
C ALA A 123 -3.71 -11.16 -6.41
N TYR A 124 -3.53 -10.10 -5.64
CA TYR A 124 -2.99 -8.84 -6.15
C TYR A 124 -1.58 -9.03 -6.72
N ASN A 125 -0.70 -9.69 -5.97
CA ASN A 125 0.68 -9.97 -6.39
C ASN A 125 0.81 -11.14 -7.37
N GLY A 126 0.18 -12.28 -7.06
CA GLY A 126 0.39 -13.56 -7.76
C GLY A 126 -0.68 -13.93 -8.78
N GLY A 127 -1.76 -13.14 -8.87
CA GLY A 127 -2.90 -13.42 -9.74
C GLY A 127 -3.97 -14.33 -9.12
N SER A 128 -5.22 -14.02 -9.42
CA SER A 128 -6.39 -14.68 -8.82
C SER A 128 -6.53 -16.18 -9.15
N VAL A 129 -5.94 -16.66 -10.24
CA VAL A 129 -5.97 -18.09 -10.63
C VAL A 129 -5.20 -18.94 -9.62
N ARG A 130 -3.99 -18.51 -9.22
CA ARG A 130 -3.18 -19.21 -8.23
C ARG A 130 -3.88 -19.30 -6.87
N VAL A 131 -4.63 -18.25 -6.50
CA VAL A 131 -5.38 -18.23 -5.24
C VAL A 131 -6.57 -19.21 -5.28
N ARG A 132 -7.33 -19.23 -6.38
CA ARG A 132 -8.42 -20.20 -6.56
C ARG A 132 -7.94 -21.66 -6.49
N ASN A 133 -6.79 -21.95 -7.09
CA ASN A 133 -6.19 -23.28 -7.12
C ASN A 133 -5.38 -23.61 -5.85
N ASN A 134 -5.35 -22.68 -4.88
CA ASN A 134 -4.59 -22.79 -3.62
C ASN A 134 -3.08 -23.06 -3.80
N THR A 135 -2.49 -22.67 -4.94
CA THR A 135 -1.06 -22.88 -5.26
C THR A 135 -0.18 -21.70 -4.92
N TRP A 136 -0.74 -20.55 -4.55
CA TRP A 136 0.02 -19.32 -4.27
C TRP A 136 0.98 -19.43 -3.08
N ARG A 137 0.67 -20.31 -2.09
CA ARG A 137 1.53 -20.53 -0.92
C ARG A 137 2.86 -21.19 -1.28
N ASN A 138 2.88 -21.92 -2.38
CA ASN A 138 4.10 -22.55 -2.93
C ASN A 138 4.96 -21.58 -3.75
N VAL A 139 4.45 -20.35 -4.00
CA VAL A 139 5.19 -19.30 -4.70
C VAL A 139 5.84 -18.38 -3.65
N THR A 140 7.14 -18.53 -3.46
CA THR A 140 7.91 -17.79 -2.45
C THR A 140 7.69 -16.27 -2.54
N GLU A 141 7.70 -15.70 -3.75
CA GLU A 141 7.45 -14.27 -3.98
C GLU A 141 6.10 -13.84 -3.39
N THR A 142 5.03 -14.55 -3.72
CA THR A 142 3.67 -14.21 -3.29
C THR A 142 3.46 -14.44 -1.79
N SER A 143 3.99 -15.54 -1.25
CA SER A 143 3.93 -15.82 0.19
C SER A 143 4.67 -14.75 1.00
N ASN A 144 5.84 -14.33 0.56
CA ASN A 144 6.60 -13.25 1.21
C ASN A 144 5.90 -11.89 1.05
N TYR A 145 5.26 -11.63 -0.09
CA TYR A 145 4.47 -10.42 -0.29
C TYR A 145 3.36 -10.28 0.75
N VAL A 146 2.57 -11.33 0.98
CA VAL A 146 1.51 -11.35 1.99
C VAL A 146 2.04 -11.04 3.38
N LYS A 147 3.16 -11.66 3.78
CA LYS A 147 3.82 -11.40 5.08
C LYS A 147 4.30 -9.95 5.20
N ARG A 148 4.84 -9.38 4.13
CA ARG A 148 5.30 -7.98 4.09
C ARG A 148 4.13 -7.01 4.24
N ILE A 149 2.98 -7.30 3.63
CA ILE A 149 1.76 -6.49 3.80
C ILE A 149 1.29 -6.52 5.25
N ASP A 150 1.15 -7.70 5.86
CA ASP A 150 0.75 -7.84 7.27
C ASP A 150 1.67 -7.05 8.21
N TRP A 151 2.98 -7.17 8.01
CA TRP A 151 3.96 -6.41 8.78
C TRP A 151 3.84 -4.89 8.56
N ALA A 152 3.64 -4.45 7.33
CA ALA A 152 3.48 -3.04 7.01
C ALA A 152 2.18 -2.46 7.61
N MET A 153 1.08 -3.20 7.57
CA MET A 153 -0.17 -2.80 8.20
C MET A 153 -0.01 -2.59 9.70
N LYS A 154 0.56 -3.56 10.43
CA LYS A 154 0.85 -3.44 11.87
C LYS A 154 1.71 -2.21 12.19
N ALA A 155 2.69 -1.91 11.36
CA ALA A 155 3.52 -0.72 11.55
C ALA A 155 2.73 0.58 11.34
N TYR A 156 1.83 0.64 10.35
CA TYR A 156 1.00 1.82 10.12
C TYR A 156 -0.13 1.96 11.13
N GLU A 157 -0.72 0.89 11.64
CA GLU A 157 -1.66 0.92 12.78
C GLU A 157 -1.07 1.66 13.99
N TYR A 158 0.21 1.41 14.29
CA TYR A 158 0.90 2.09 15.38
C TYR A 158 1.29 3.54 15.02
N LYS A 159 1.78 3.76 13.81
CA LYS A 159 2.39 5.04 13.41
C LYS A 159 1.38 6.11 13.02
N LEU A 160 0.30 5.74 12.34
CA LEU A 160 -0.65 6.70 11.79
C LEU A 160 -1.32 7.58 12.86
N PRO A 161 -1.77 7.06 14.01
CA PRO A 161 -2.33 7.91 15.07
C PRO A 161 -1.33 8.93 15.62
N ILE A 162 -0.05 8.56 15.71
CA ILE A 162 1.02 9.46 16.17
C ILE A 162 1.24 10.57 15.14
N TYR A 163 1.30 10.20 13.86
CA TYR A 163 1.45 11.17 12.76
C TYR A 163 0.31 12.18 12.73
N LEU A 164 -0.94 11.74 12.92
CA LEU A 164 -2.11 12.61 12.92
C LEU A 164 -2.07 13.62 14.08
N LYS A 165 -1.74 13.17 15.29
CA LYS A 165 -1.57 14.07 16.44
C LYS A 165 -0.51 15.14 16.19
N ILE A 166 0.64 14.78 15.61
CA ILE A 166 1.70 15.74 15.29
C ILE A 166 1.19 16.75 14.24
N LYS A 167 0.46 16.30 13.22
CA LYS A 167 -0.08 17.18 12.17
C LYS A 167 -1.14 18.17 12.68
N GLU A 168 -1.87 17.83 13.75
CA GLU A 168 -2.84 18.72 14.40
C GLU A 168 -2.17 19.86 15.19
N PHE A 169 -0.89 19.69 15.59
CA PHE A 169 -0.12 20.69 16.36
C PHE A 169 0.72 21.61 15.48
N LEU A 170 0.86 21.37 14.18
CA LEU A 170 1.63 22.16 13.22
C LEU A 170 0.72 23.03 12.35
#